data_fe0aa96d2064e466d76a4a49bd68b9fb
#
_entry.id   fe0aa96d2064e466d76a4a49bd68b9fb
#
_cell.length_a   1.000
_cell.length_b   1.000
_cell.length_c   1.000
_cell.angle_alpha   90.00
_cell.angle_beta   90.00
_cell.angle_gamma   90.00
#
_symmetry.space_group_name_H-M   'P 1'
#
loop_
_entity.id
_entity.type
_entity.pdbx_description
1 polymer ?
#
loop_
_entity_poly.entity_id
_entity_poly.type
_entity_poly.pdbx_seq_one_letter_code
_entity_poly.pdbx_strand_id
1 'polypeptide(L)' 'MNCQNAQSMVLNFINNKLDKEETKAFIEHVRDCKDCWEELEIYYVMLVGLKQLDEGEE' A
#
# COMPACT_ATOMS: atom_id res chain seq x y z
N MET A 1 15.80 1.18 2.15
CA MET A 1 14.56 1.98 2.21
C MET A 1 14.16 2.17 3.66
N ASN A 2 13.74 3.35 4.03
CA ASN A 2 13.28 3.57 5.40
C ASN A 2 11.77 3.78 5.38
N CYS A 3 11.19 3.89 6.57
CA CYS A 3 9.74 3.98 6.69
C CYS A 3 9.18 5.22 6.00
N GLN A 4 9.92 6.31 6.08
CA GLN A 4 9.47 7.53 5.44
C GLN A 4 9.36 7.36 3.93
N ASN A 5 10.35 6.73 3.33
CA ASN A 5 10.31 6.45 1.90
C ASN A 5 9.17 5.51 1.56
N ALA A 6 9.01 4.47 2.35
CA ALA A 6 7.93 3.51 2.10
C ALA A 6 6.58 4.19 2.16
N GLN A 7 6.37 5.04 3.17
CA GLN A 7 5.07 5.69 3.31
C GLN A 7 4.80 6.64 2.16
N SER A 8 5.83 7.29 1.64
CA SER A 8 5.62 8.17 0.50
C SER A 8 5.32 7.40 -0.77
N MET A 9 5.61 6.11 -0.79
CA MET A 9 5.38 5.29 -1.98
C MET A 9 4.03 4.56 -1.93
N VAL A 10 3.32 4.66 -0.81
CA VAL A 10 2.09 3.90 -0.66
C VAL A 10 1.07 4.26 -1.75
N LEU A 11 0.82 5.53 -1.94
CA LEU A 11 -0.15 5.96 -2.94
C LEU A 11 0.26 5.54 -4.33
N ASN A 12 1.55 5.69 -4.64
CA ASN A 12 2.03 5.27 -5.94
C ASN A 12 1.88 3.78 -6.13
N PHE A 13 2.11 3.01 -5.06
CA PHE A 13 1.94 1.57 -5.15
C PHE A 13 0.48 1.22 -5.45
N ILE A 14 -0.45 1.83 -4.77
CA ILE A 14 -1.86 1.54 -4.97
C ILE A 14 -2.30 1.94 -6.36
N ASN A 15 -1.74 3.01 -6.89
CA ASN A 15 -2.08 3.50 -8.22
C ASN A 15 -1.26 2.85 -9.32
N ASN A 16 -0.45 1.86 -8.98
CA ASN A 16 0.38 1.13 -9.95
C ASN A 16 1.35 2.04 -10.67
N LYS A 17 1.92 2.99 -9.95
CA LYS A 17 2.86 3.92 -10.54
C LYS A 17 4.32 3.57 -10.23
N LEU A 18 4.55 2.52 -9.46
CA LEU A 18 5.90 2.08 -9.16
C LEU A 18 6.35 1.09 -10.23
N ASP A 19 7.64 1.15 -10.57
CA ASP A 19 8.16 0.16 -11.48
C ASP A 19 8.45 -1.13 -10.71
N LYS A 20 8.96 -2.13 -11.42
CA LYS A 20 9.18 -3.45 -10.84
C LYS A 20 10.10 -3.40 -9.63
N GLU A 21 11.20 -2.69 -9.77
CA GLU A 21 12.19 -2.66 -8.73
C GLU A 21 11.67 -1.92 -7.51
N GLU A 22 11.00 -0.81 -7.74
CA GLU A 22 10.46 -0.06 -6.65
C GLU A 22 9.36 -0.83 -5.94
N THR A 23 8.52 -1.50 -6.68
CA THR A 23 7.47 -2.31 -6.10
C THR A 23 8.05 -3.40 -5.22
N LYS A 24 9.08 -4.07 -5.73
CA LYS A 24 9.69 -5.14 -4.96
C LYS A 24 10.30 -4.61 -3.67
N ALA A 25 11.03 -3.52 -3.75
CA ALA A 25 11.64 -2.94 -2.56
C ALA A 25 10.57 -2.51 -1.56
N PHE A 26 9.51 -1.91 -2.05
CA PHE A 26 8.43 -1.46 -1.19
C PHE A 26 7.79 -2.64 -0.47
N ILE A 27 7.47 -3.68 -1.19
CA ILE A 27 6.83 -4.84 -0.61
C ILE A 27 7.73 -5.49 0.43
N GLU A 28 9.02 -5.61 0.13
CA GLU A 28 9.93 -6.20 1.08
C GLU A 28 10.01 -5.39 2.35
N HIS A 29 9.98 -4.07 2.22
CA HIS A 29 10.04 -3.24 3.40
C HIS A 29 8.79 -3.40 4.26
N VAL A 30 7.61 -3.34 3.66
CA VAL A 30 6.39 -3.41 4.44
C VAL A 30 6.19 -4.79 5.07
N ARG A 31 6.78 -5.82 4.48
CA ARG A 31 6.72 -7.14 5.08
C ARG A 31 7.49 -7.17 6.39
N ASP A 32 8.58 -6.42 6.46
CA ASP A 32 9.41 -6.40 7.65
C ASP A 32 9.02 -5.32 8.63
N CYS A 33 8.29 -4.32 8.18
CA CYS A 33 7.92 -3.20 9.04
C CYS A 33 6.42 -3.16 9.21
N LYS A 34 5.98 -3.53 10.41
CA LYS A 34 4.57 -3.58 10.69
C LYS A 34 3.90 -2.22 10.55
N ASP A 35 4.59 -1.18 10.98
CA ASP A 35 4.03 0.16 10.89
C ASP A 35 3.71 0.52 9.44
N CYS A 36 4.63 0.24 8.55
CA CYS A 36 4.41 0.55 7.13
C CYS A 36 3.33 -0.34 6.54
N TRP A 37 3.27 -1.58 6.99
CA TRP A 37 2.20 -2.47 6.53
C TRP A 37 0.83 -1.94 6.91
N GLU A 38 0.71 -1.46 8.15
CA GLU A 38 -0.56 -0.91 8.60
C GLU A 38 -0.93 0.34 7.83
N GLU A 39 0.06 1.15 7.54
CA GLU A 39 -0.18 2.35 6.76
C GLU A 39 -0.71 1.98 5.38
N LEU A 40 -0.09 1.01 4.76
CA LEU A 40 -0.54 0.53 3.46
C LEU A 40 -1.96 0.01 3.55
N GLU A 41 -2.26 -0.76 4.56
CA GLU A 41 -3.58 -1.34 4.71
C GLU A 41 -4.64 -0.26 4.86
N ILE A 42 -4.35 0.76 5.65
CA ILE A 42 -5.29 1.85 5.85
C ILE A 42 -5.59 2.56 4.54
N TYR A 43 -4.55 2.91 3.80
CA TYR A 43 -4.76 3.57 2.52
C TYR A 43 -5.49 2.69 1.54
N TYR A 44 -5.15 1.42 1.53
CA TYR A 44 -5.78 0.50 0.62
C TYR A 44 -7.27 0.40 0.89
N VAL A 45 -7.63 0.27 2.16
CA VAL A 45 -9.03 0.18 2.53
C VAL A 45 -9.78 1.47 2.18
N MET A 46 -9.15 2.60 2.40
CA MET A 46 -9.80 3.87 2.12
C MET A 46 -10.00 4.12 0.65
N LEU A 47 -9.02 3.74 -0.16
CA LEU A 47 -9.05 4.07 -1.58
C LEU A 47 -9.65 2.97 -2.43
N VAL A 48 -9.56 1.74 -2.01
CA VAL A 48 -10.01 0.60 -2.79
C VAL A 48 -11.11 -0.15 -2.05
N GLY A 49 -10.86 -0.41 -0.78
CA GLY A 49 -11.74 -1.28 -0.01
C GLY A 49 -13.16 -0.77 0.12
N LEU A 50 -13.33 0.53 0.17
CA LEU A 50 -14.67 1.08 0.30
C LEU A 50 -15.55 0.68 -0.86
N LYS A 51 -14.98 0.70 -2.04
CA LYS A 51 -15.72 0.28 -3.22
C LYS A 51 -16.11 -1.17 -3.13
N GLN A 52 -15.19 -1.99 -2.67
CA GLN A 52 -15.46 -3.41 -2.55
C GLN A 52 -16.54 -3.69 -1.52
N LEU A 53 -16.52 -2.91 -0.45
CA LEU A 53 -17.53 -3.08 0.57
C LEU A 53 -18.92 -2.82 0.01
N ASP A 54 -19.04 -1.80 -0.79
CA ASP A 54 -20.31 -1.50 -1.40
C ASP A 54 -20.80 -2.66 -2.24
N GLU A 55 -19.92 -3.23 -3.00
CA GLU A 55 -20.30 -4.37 -3.84
C GLU A 55 -20.52 -5.61 -3.01
N GLY A 56 -19.72 -5.75 -1.97
CA GLY A 56 -19.83 -6.92 -1.14
C GLY A 56 -21.17 -7.05 -0.47
N GLU A 57 -21.85 -5.97 -0.34
CA GLU A 57 -23.15 -5.99 0.29
C GLU A 57 -24.18 -6.71 -0.52
N GLU A 58 -23.93 -6.77 -1.79
CA GLU A 58 -24.84 -7.46 -2.66
C GLU A 58 -24.91 -8.91 -2.31
#